data_184a8a743f463a438144847e92509438
#
_entry.id   184a8a743f463a438144847e92509438
#
_cell.length_a   1.000
_cell.length_b   1.000
_cell.length_c   1.000
_cell.angle_alpha   90.00
_cell.angle_beta   90.00
_cell.angle_gamma   90.00
#
_symmetry.space_group_name_H-M   'P 1'
#
loop_
_entity.id
_entity.type
_entity.pdbx_description
1 polymer ?
#
loop_
_entity_poly.entity_id
_entity_poly.type
_entity_poly.pdbx_seq_one_letter_code
_entity_poly.pdbx_strand_id
1 'polypeptide(L)'
;MTALPNIVLVHGAWADGSSWSGVIERLQADGYHVTAPQFPMGALEDDVARLRQVLAAQDGPTVVAGHSYGGQIMTALGADAPNVAGLVYIAAFGIDQGESLGALLSQGPVTPALVHLITDKQGYTWLSEDDFVDHFAADVDPVRARVMYAVQQALAASAFGTEMGVPAWKSLPCWYLVATNDQAIPPDAERQFASRMAAVTIEVPSSHVAMVSHPDEVAQLIKTAADTVSAAS
;
A
#
# COMPACT_ATOMS: atom_id res chain seq x y z
N MET A 1 -12.18 27.94 7.77
CA MET A 1 -12.07 26.48 7.72
C MET A 1 -10.66 26.18 7.24
N THR A 2 -9.91 25.42 8.02
CA THR A 2 -8.59 24.89 7.57
C THR A 2 -8.81 24.05 6.30
N ALA A 3 -7.94 24.19 5.30
CA ALA A 3 -8.04 23.36 4.11
C ALA A 3 -7.83 21.88 4.48
N LEU A 4 -8.57 20.98 3.84
CA LEU A 4 -8.37 19.54 4.00
C LEU A 4 -6.96 19.16 3.49
N PRO A 5 -6.27 18.19 4.14
CA PRO A 5 -5.00 17.70 3.64
C PRO A 5 -5.20 16.98 2.29
N ASN A 6 -4.15 16.98 1.47
CA ASN A 6 -4.12 16.17 0.25
C ASN A 6 -4.03 14.68 0.60
N ILE A 7 -4.57 13.83 -0.28
CA ILE A 7 -4.47 12.37 -0.16
C ILE A 7 -3.71 11.83 -1.37
N VAL A 8 -2.62 11.09 -1.12
CA VAL A 8 -1.87 10.37 -2.16
C VAL A 8 -1.98 8.88 -1.90
N LEU A 9 -2.47 8.13 -2.91
CA LEU A 9 -2.74 6.70 -2.83
C LEU A 9 -1.69 5.92 -3.64
N VAL A 10 -0.97 5.01 -2.98
CA VAL A 10 0.16 4.26 -3.54
C VAL A 10 -0.25 2.80 -3.70
N HIS A 11 -0.40 2.33 -4.94
CA HIS A 11 -0.77 0.95 -5.22
C HIS A 11 0.39 -0.03 -4.95
N GLY A 12 0.06 -1.31 -4.77
CA GLY A 12 1.00 -2.39 -4.58
C GLY A 12 1.49 -3.03 -5.88
N ALA A 13 2.25 -4.12 -5.73
CA ALA A 13 2.63 -5.00 -6.82
C ALA A 13 1.36 -5.60 -7.47
N TRP A 14 1.46 -5.93 -8.75
CA TRP A 14 0.39 -6.59 -9.52
C TRP A 14 -0.96 -5.84 -9.53
N ALA A 15 -0.90 -4.54 -9.24
CA ALA A 15 -2.02 -3.61 -9.24
C ALA A 15 -1.64 -2.32 -9.96
N ASP A 16 -2.57 -1.38 -10.02
CA ASP A 16 -2.37 -0.03 -10.53
C ASP A 16 -3.23 0.97 -9.76
N GLY A 17 -3.13 2.27 -10.09
CA GLY A 17 -3.88 3.32 -9.40
C GLY A 17 -5.41 3.14 -9.47
N SER A 18 -5.95 2.41 -10.45
CA SER A 18 -7.39 2.16 -10.56
C SER A 18 -7.94 1.20 -9.49
N SER A 19 -7.06 0.44 -8.82
CA SER A 19 -7.45 -0.39 -7.68
C SER A 19 -8.02 0.43 -6.53
N TRP A 20 -7.72 1.72 -6.47
CA TRP A 20 -8.24 2.67 -5.49
C TRP A 20 -9.56 3.33 -5.88
N SER A 21 -10.17 3.01 -7.04
CA SER A 21 -11.34 3.73 -7.59
C SER A 21 -12.47 3.93 -6.57
N GLY A 22 -12.85 2.87 -5.85
CA GLY A 22 -13.92 2.98 -4.84
C GLY A 22 -13.57 3.87 -3.65
N VAL A 23 -12.29 3.93 -3.26
CA VAL A 23 -11.79 4.82 -2.20
C VAL A 23 -11.71 6.26 -2.72
N ILE A 24 -11.24 6.47 -3.95
CA ILE A 24 -11.17 7.79 -4.58
C ILE A 24 -12.55 8.44 -4.64
N GLU A 25 -13.57 7.71 -5.11
CA GLU A 25 -14.95 8.19 -5.19
C GLU A 25 -15.46 8.73 -3.86
N ARG A 26 -15.20 8.00 -2.76
CA ARG A 26 -15.63 8.37 -1.41
C ARG A 26 -14.90 9.60 -0.88
N LEU A 27 -13.59 9.64 -1.03
CA LEU A 27 -12.77 10.76 -0.57
C LEU A 27 -13.08 12.04 -1.35
N GLN A 28 -13.28 11.94 -2.68
CA GLN A 28 -13.68 13.07 -3.52
C GLN A 28 -15.09 13.57 -3.19
N ALA A 29 -16.03 12.68 -2.87
CA ALA A 29 -17.38 13.06 -2.42
C ALA A 29 -17.35 13.88 -1.11
N ASP A 30 -16.34 13.61 -0.25
CA ASP A 30 -16.11 14.35 0.99
C ASP A 30 -15.22 15.60 0.79
N GLY A 31 -14.84 15.94 -0.45
CA GLY A 31 -14.13 17.16 -0.82
C GLY A 31 -12.60 17.07 -0.73
N TYR A 32 -12.01 15.88 -0.53
CA TYR A 32 -10.55 15.73 -0.54
C TYR A 32 -9.98 15.85 -1.95
N HIS A 33 -8.79 16.46 -2.06
CA HIS A 33 -7.96 16.37 -3.25
C HIS A 33 -7.20 15.04 -3.22
N VAL A 34 -7.48 14.15 -4.19
CA VAL A 34 -6.94 12.79 -4.23
C VAL A 34 -6.09 12.57 -5.47
N THR A 35 -4.90 12.00 -5.29
CA THR A 35 -3.99 11.61 -6.38
C THR A 35 -3.61 10.14 -6.22
N ALA A 36 -3.80 9.31 -7.25
CA ALA A 36 -3.40 7.91 -7.30
C ALA A 36 -2.44 7.69 -8.50
N PRO A 37 -1.14 7.97 -8.33
CA PRO A 37 -0.17 7.89 -9.43
C PRO A 37 0.09 6.45 -9.84
N GLN A 38 0.59 6.27 -11.08
CA GLN A 38 1.19 5.02 -11.54
C GLN A 38 2.69 5.03 -11.23
N PHE A 39 3.23 3.85 -10.94
CA PHE A 39 4.63 3.64 -10.58
C PHE A 39 5.36 2.80 -11.65
N PRO A 40 6.69 2.99 -11.84
CA PRO A 40 7.49 2.22 -12.80
C PRO A 40 7.53 0.71 -12.51
N MET A 41 7.48 0.29 -11.23
CA MET A 41 7.53 -1.10 -10.77
C MET A 41 8.82 -1.84 -11.19
N GLY A 42 9.89 -1.09 -11.45
CA GLY A 42 11.22 -1.59 -11.79
C GLY A 42 12.12 -1.73 -10.57
N ALA A 43 12.64 -0.63 -10.06
CA ALA A 43 13.45 -0.59 -8.85
C ALA A 43 12.73 0.24 -7.78
N LEU A 44 12.94 -0.11 -6.50
CA LEU A 44 12.31 0.64 -5.39
C LEU A 44 12.69 2.13 -5.43
N GLU A 45 13.92 2.44 -5.80
CA GLU A 45 14.43 3.81 -5.89
C GLU A 45 13.66 4.65 -6.93
N ASP A 46 13.31 4.06 -8.06
CA ASP A 46 12.53 4.72 -9.12
C ASP A 46 11.09 4.98 -8.68
N ASP A 47 10.49 4.01 -7.98
CA ASP A 47 9.15 4.13 -7.43
C ASP A 47 9.11 5.21 -6.33
N VAL A 48 10.11 5.26 -5.45
CA VAL A 48 10.26 6.31 -4.43
C VAL A 48 10.48 7.68 -5.09
N ALA A 49 11.31 7.76 -6.13
CA ALA A 49 11.53 9.00 -6.87
C ALA A 49 10.22 9.50 -7.51
N ARG A 50 9.41 8.57 -8.07
CA ARG A 50 8.08 8.91 -8.59
C ARG A 50 7.15 9.43 -7.51
N LEU A 51 7.10 8.80 -6.34
CA LEU A 51 6.30 9.28 -5.21
C LEU A 51 6.74 10.68 -4.76
N ARG A 52 8.05 10.93 -4.65
CA ARG A 52 8.58 12.26 -4.31
C ARG A 52 8.17 13.33 -5.32
N GLN A 53 8.16 13.04 -6.63
CA GLN A 53 7.68 13.96 -7.66
C GLN A 53 6.19 14.31 -7.46
N VAL A 54 5.37 13.32 -7.13
CA VAL A 54 3.94 13.54 -6.87
C VAL A 54 3.74 14.40 -5.62
N LEU A 55 4.48 14.10 -4.55
CA LEU A 55 4.41 14.86 -3.30
C LEU A 55 4.88 16.31 -3.48
N ALA A 56 5.91 16.54 -4.28
CA ALA A 56 6.41 17.90 -4.56
C ALA A 56 5.38 18.78 -5.33
N ALA A 57 4.39 18.15 -5.96
CA ALA A 57 3.29 18.85 -6.64
C ALA A 57 2.08 19.10 -5.73
N GLN A 58 2.12 18.64 -4.47
CA GLN A 58 1.03 18.87 -3.51
C GLN A 58 1.31 20.13 -2.70
N ASP A 59 0.32 21.02 -2.62
CA ASP A 59 0.37 22.18 -1.75
C ASP A 59 -0.20 21.86 -0.36
N GLY A 60 0.63 21.98 0.68
CA GLY A 60 0.22 21.77 2.07
C GLY A 60 0.35 20.32 2.57
N PRO A 61 -0.21 20.03 3.76
CA PRO A 61 -0.07 18.73 4.40
C PRO A 61 -0.71 17.62 3.58
N THR A 62 -0.05 16.47 3.52
CA THR A 62 -0.47 15.33 2.71
C THR A 62 -0.47 14.05 3.55
N VAL A 63 -1.57 13.29 3.51
CA VAL A 63 -1.64 11.92 4.00
C VAL A 63 -1.33 10.98 2.83
N VAL A 64 -0.37 10.07 3.04
CA VAL A 64 -0.01 9.05 2.05
C VAL A 64 -0.57 7.71 2.51
N ALA A 65 -1.38 7.05 1.67
CA ALA A 65 -1.90 5.72 1.93
C ALA A 65 -1.32 4.71 0.94
N GLY A 66 -0.69 3.65 1.44
CA GLY A 66 -0.02 2.63 0.65
C GLY A 66 -0.59 1.23 0.88
N HIS A 67 -0.84 0.51 -0.22
CA HIS A 67 -1.26 -0.88 -0.22
C HIS A 67 -0.08 -1.79 -0.52
N SER A 68 0.08 -2.88 0.25
CA SER A 68 1.06 -3.93 -0.03
C SER A 68 2.49 -3.39 -0.25
N TYR A 69 3.11 -3.62 -1.41
CA TYR A 69 4.39 -3.04 -1.83
C TYR A 69 4.37 -1.49 -1.82
N GLY A 70 3.21 -0.86 -2.02
CA GLY A 70 3.05 0.58 -1.85
C GLY A 70 3.41 1.07 -0.44
N GLY A 71 3.24 0.21 0.57
CA GLY A 71 3.76 0.45 1.92
C GLY A 71 5.28 0.51 1.98
N GLN A 72 6.00 -0.35 1.23
CA GLN A 72 7.45 -0.27 1.10
C GLN A 72 7.90 1.03 0.43
N ILE A 73 7.22 1.43 -0.65
CA ILE A 73 7.53 2.69 -1.36
C ILE A 73 7.41 3.89 -0.40
N MET A 74 6.29 4.02 0.31
CA MET A 74 6.11 5.16 1.23
C MET A 74 7.00 5.08 2.47
N THR A 75 7.32 3.88 2.96
CA THR A 75 8.30 3.68 4.04
C THR A 75 9.68 4.19 3.65
N ALA A 76 10.09 3.96 2.39
CA ALA A 76 11.39 4.39 1.85
C ALA A 76 11.50 5.90 1.59
N LEU A 77 10.45 6.70 1.82
CA LEU A 77 10.56 8.16 1.84
C LEU A 77 11.55 8.64 2.92
N GLY A 78 11.75 7.87 4.00
CA GLY A 78 12.63 8.26 5.09
C GLY A 78 12.13 9.46 5.88
N ALA A 79 13.06 10.15 6.55
CA ALA A 79 12.74 11.34 7.35
C ALA A 79 12.57 12.61 6.50
N ASP A 80 12.93 12.58 5.21
CA ASP A 80 12.91 13.73 4.31
C ASP A 80 11.71 13.70 3.35
N ALA A 81 10.54 13.95 3.92
CA ALA A 81 9.29 14.10 3.18
C ALA A 81 8.49 15.29 3.78
N PRO A 82 8.89 16.54 3.50
CA PRO A 82 8.49 17.72 4.28
C PRO A 82 7.00 18.03 4.28
N ASN A 83 6.25 17.61 3.26
CA ASN A 83 4.80 17.82 3.19
C ASN A 83 4.00 16.57 3.58
N VAL A 84 4.63 15.44 3.91
CA VAL A 84 3.95 14.26 4.41
C VAL A 84 3.69 14.42 5.91
N ALA A 85 2.42 14.36 6.29
CA ALA A 85 1.97 14.56 7.65
C ALA A 85 1.44 13.30 8.33
N GLY A 86 1.21 12.21 7.57
CA GLY A 86 0.77 10.93 8.09
C GLY A 86 0.83 9.82 7.06
N LEU A 87 0.97 8.58 7.54
CA LEU A 87 1.08 7.37 6.73
C LEU A 87 -0.03 6.38 7.08
N VAL A 88 -0.75 5.89 6.06
CA VAL A 88 -1.81 4.89 6.20
C VAL A 88 -1.40 3.62 5.45
N TYR A 89 -1.27 2.51 6.17
CA TYR A 89 -0.90 1.21 5.63
C TYR A 89 -2.16 0.35 5.45
N ILE A 90 -2.37 -0.18 4.24
CA ILE A 90 -3.52 -1.03 3.92
C ILE A 90 -2.99 -2.40 3.49
N ALA A 91 -3.11 -3.43 4.34
CA ALA A 91 -2.56 -4.76 4.08
C ALA A 91 -1.13 -4.66 3.52
N ALA A 92 -0.22 -3.97 4.21
CA ALA A 92 1.00 -3.44 3.61
C ALA A 92 2.26 -3.77 4.43
N PHE A 93 3.41 -3.77 3.75
CA PHE A 93 4.70 -4.03 4.39
C PHE A 93 5.21 -2.81 5.17
N GLY A 94 5.33 -2.98 6.48
CA GLY A 94 5.94 -2.00 7.40
C GLY A 94 7.39 -2.38 7.73
N ILE A 95 8.27 -2.30 6.73
CA ILE A 95 9.67 -2.75 6.78
C ILE A 95 10.50 -1.83 7.69
N ASP A 96 11.40 -2.41 8.52
CA ASP A 96 12.34 -1.64 9.32
C ASP A 96 13.71 -1.51 8.64
N GLN A 97 14.55 -0.65 9.18
CA GLN A 97 15.91 -0.39 8.69
C GLN A 97 16.74 -1.67 8.62
N GLY A 98 17.36 -1.92 7.47
CA GLY A 98 18.18 -3.10 7.22
C GLY A 98 17.38 -4.36 6.84
N GLU A 99 16.05 -4.32 6.91
CA GLU A 99 15.18 -5.40 6.39
C GLU A 99 14.97 -5.23 4.88
N SER A 100 14.68 -6.34 4.18
CA SER A 100 14.18 -6.34 2.82
C SER A 100 12.91 -7.17 2.71
N LEU A 101 12.08 -6.85 1.72
CA LEU A 101 10.83 -7.58 1.47
C LEU A 101 11.09 -9.08 1.25
N GLY A 102 12.11 -9.42 0.44
CA GLY A 102 12.47 -10.81 0.16
C GLY A 102 12.94 -11.56 1.41
N ALA A 103 13.69 -10.90 2.30
CA ALA A 103 14.11 -11.51 3.58
C ALA A 103 12.89 -11.78 4.49
N LEU A 104 11.95 -10.86 4.58
CA LEU A 104 10.71 -11.04 5.36
C LEU A 104 9.85 -12.17 4.80
N LEU A 105 9.64 -12.22 3.49
CA LEU A 105 8.88 -13.30 2.85
C LEU A 105 9.55 -14.66 3.02
N SER A 106 10.88 -14.74 3.00
CA SER A 106 11.61 -16.00 3.19
C SER A 106 11.59 -16.54 4.62
N GLN A 107 11.33 -15.69 5.61
CA GLN A 107 11.24 -16.07 7.03
C GLN A 107 9.82 -16.51 7.43
N GLY A 108 8.81 -16.09 6.66
CA GLY A 108 7.42 -16.44 6.88
C GLY A 108 6.99 -17.72 6.14
N PRO A 109 5.77 -18.19 6.37
CA PRO A 109 5.19 -19.25 5.57
C PRO A 109 4.99 -18.79 4.14
N VAL A 110 5.14 -19.72 3.17
CA VAL A 110 4.70 -19.43 1.79
C VAL A 110 3.18 -19.27 1.79
N THR A 111 2.72 -18.11 1.33
CA THR A 111 1.29 -17.79 1.31
C THR A 111 0.63 -18.26 0.01
N PRO A 112 -0.65 -18.64 0.03
CA PRO A 112 -1.33 -19.18 -1.15
C PRO A 112 -1.21 -18.29 -2.38
N ALA A 113 -1.35 -16.98 -2.25
CA ALA A 113 -1.26 -16.04 -3.38
C ALA A 113 0.13 -15.97 -4.03
N LEU A 114 1.20 -16.40 -3.34
CA LEU A 114 2.58 -16.31 -3.83
C LEU A 114 3.21 -17.67 -4.20
N VAL A 115 2.47 -18.78 -4.00
CA VAL A 115 2.97 -20.15 -4.26
C VAL A 115 3.43 -20.34 -5.71
N HIS A 116 2.71 -19.80 -6.67
CA HIS A 116 3.00 -19.97 -8.10
C HIS A 116 3.42 -18.64 -8.75
N LEU A 117 4.18 -17.81 -8.01
CA LEU A 117 4.70 -16.55 -8.54
C LEU A 117 5.52 -16.81 -9.81
N ILE A 118 5.09 -16.25 -10.91
CA ILE A 118 5.74 -16.39 -12.22
C ILE A 118 6.81 -15.32 -12.34
N THR A 119 8.01 -15.71 -12.80
CA THR A 119 9.08 -14.76 -13.12
C THR A 119 9.42 -14.87 -14.60
N ASP A 120 9.38 -13.77 -15.32
CA ASP A 120 9.74 -13.73 -16.73
C ASP A 120 11.26 -13.67 -16.95
N LYS A 121 11.69 -13.73 -18.23
CA LYS A 121 13.11 -13.71 -18.61
C LYS A 121 13.81 -12.38 -18.30
N GLN A 122 13.06 -11.31 -18.09
CA GLN A 122 13.55 -9.99 -17.74
C GLN A 122 13.61 -9.79 -16.20
N GLY A 123 13.15 -10.78 -15.43
CA GLY A 123 13.14 -10.73 -13.96
C GLY A 123 11.92 -10.02 -13.38
N TYR A 124 10.82 -9.86 -14.15
CA TYR A 124 9.56 -9.33 -13.63
C TYR A 124 8.65 -10.45 -13.15
N THR A 125 7.92 -10.17 -12.08
CA THR A 125 7.05 -11.14 -11.40
C THR A 125 5.57 -10.86 -11.66
N TRP A 126 4.80 -11.95 -11.78
CA TRP A 126 3.37 -11.96 -12.06
C TRP A 126 2.67 -12.99 -11.18
N LEU A 127 1.42 -12.74 -10.84
CA LEU A 127 0.54 -13.75 -10.27
C LEU A 127 -0.13 -14.54 -11.41
N SER A 128 -0.35 -15.84 -11.19
CA SER A 128 -1.22 -16.63 -12.07
C SER A 128 -2.69 -16.16 -11.95
N GLU A 129 -3.54 -16.48 -12.93
CA GLU A 129 -4.95 -16.11 -12.86
C GLU A 129 -5.64 -16.74 -11.65
N ASP A 130 -5.39 -18.02 -11.41
CA ASP A 130 -5.99 -18.75 -10.28
C ASP A 130 -5.54 -18.15 -8.94
N ASP A 131 -4.25 -17.91 -8.74
CA ASP A 131 -3.74 -17.31 -7.49
C ASP A 131 -4.24 -15.87 -7.29
N PHE A 132 -4.39 -15.12 -8.38
CA PHE A 132 -4.92 -13.75 -8.31
C PHE A 132 -6.39 -13.75 -7.89
N VAL A 133 -7.22 -14.58 -8.53
CA VAL A 133 -8.68 -14.61 -8.30
C VAL A 133 -9.02 -15.30 -6.98
N ASP A 134 -8.39 -16.46 -6.69
CA ASP A 134 -8.80 -17.31 -5.57
C ASP A 134 -8.11 -16.92 -4.25
N HIS A 135 -6.99 -16.19 -4.30
CA HIS A 135 -6.19 -15.87 -3.12
C HIS A 135 -5.92 -14.38 -2.94
N PHE A 136 -5.42 -13.67 -3.97
CA PHE A 136 -5.06 -12.27 -3.88
C PHE A 136 -6.29 -11.35 -3.77
N ALA A 137 -7.33 -11.64 -4.57
CA ALA A 137 -8.58 -10.89 -4.62
C ALA A 137 -9.80 -11.78 -4.27
N ALA A 138 -9.65 -12.67 -3.29
CA ALA A 138 -10.58 -13.76 -2.98
C ALA A 138 -12.00 -13.32 -2.58
N ASP A 139 -12.17 -12.11 -2.07
CA ASP A 139 -13.46 -11.54 -1.67
C ASP A 139 -14.02 -10.49 -2.67
N VAL A 140 -13.36 -10.36 -3.83
CA VAL A 140 -13.82 -9.51 -4.93
C VAL A 140 -14.70 -10.33 -5.88
N ASP A 141 -15.71 -9.69 -6.48
CA ASP A 141 -16.49 -10.34 -7.55
C ASP A 141 -15.56 -10.96 -8.61
N PRO A 142 -15.72 -12.25 -8.97
CA PRO A 142 -14.78 -12.96 -9.83
C PRO A 142 -14.59 -12.35 -11.23
N VAL A 143 -15.62 -11.67 -11.77
CA VAL A 143 -15.49 -10.98 -13.07
C VAL A 143 -14.57 -9.78 -12.92
N ARG A 144 -14.73 -9.01 -11.84
CA ARG A 144 -13.87 -7.88 -11.50
C ARG A 144 -12.45 -8.34 -11.19
N ALA A 145 -12.27 -9.41 -10.41
CA ALA A 145 -10.96 -9.98 -10.11
C ALA A 145 -10.19 -10.38 -11.38
N ARG A 146 -10.86 -11.00 -12.38
CA ARG A 146 -10.25 -11.31 -13.67
C ARG A 146 -9.89 -10.07 -14.49
N VAL A 147 -10.66 -8.99 -14.41
CA VAL A 147 -10.27 -7.71 -15.03
C VAL A 147 -9.02 -7.16 -14.36
N MET A 148 -8.95 -7.19 -13.02
CA MET A 148 -7.77 -6.76 -12.27
C MET A 148 -6.54 -7.61 -12.61
N TYR A 149 -6.70 -8.93 -12.72
CA TYR A 149 -5.65 -9.83 -13.20
C TYR A 149 -5.15 -9.44 -14.59
N ALA A 150 -6.05 -9.17 -15.52
CA ALA A 150 -5.68 -8.85 -16.91
C ALA A 150 -4.90 -7.53 -17.04
N VAL A 151 -5.06 -6.60 -16.10
CA VAL A 151 -4.37 -5.31 -16.08
C VAL A 151 -3.26 -5.26 -15.03
N GLN A 152 -2.94 -6.38 -14.38
CA GLN A 152 -1.90 -6.41 -13.35
C GLN A 152 -0.58 -5.87 -13.92
N GLN A 153 0.08 -5.01 -13.15
CA GLN A 153 1.39 -4.48 -13.51
C GLN A 153 2.49 -5.33 -12.84
N ALA A 154 3.41 -5.87 -13.64
CA ALA A 154 4.50 -6.68 -13.14
C ALA A 154 5.44 -5.88 -12.23
N LEU A 155 5.96 -6.53 -11.18
CA LEU A 155 6.99 -5.96 -10.30
C LEU A 155 8.33 -6.64 -10.58
N ALA A 156 9.41 -5.87 -10.75
CA ALA A 156 10.74 -6.44 -10.88
C ALA A 156 11.16 -7.17 -9.59
N ALA A 157 11.66 -8.39 -9.73
CA ALA A 157 12.10 -9.21 -8.59
C ALA A 157 13.24 -8.54 -7.78
N SER A 158 14.01 -7.65 -8.40
CA SER A 158 15.05 -6.86 -7.72
C SER A 158 14.52 -5.99 -6.59
N ALA A 159 13.26 -5.50 -6.70
CA ALA A 159 12.62 -4.69 -5.67
C ALA A 159 12.46 -5.45 -4.34
N PHE A 160 12.35 -6.79 -4.38
CA PHE A 160 12.27 -7.62 -3.17
C PHE A 160 13.58 -7.66 -2.37
N GLY A 161 14.73 -7.49 -3.03
CA GLY A 161 16.05 -7.57 -2.40
C GLY A 161 16.56 -6.24 -1.85
N THR A 162 15.91 -5.13 -2.12
CA THR A 162 16.37 -3.81 -1.68
C THR A 162 16.22 -3.66 -0.16
N GLU A 163 17.34 -3.39 0.52
CA GLU A 163 17.36 -3.14 1.96
C GLU A 163 16.76 -1.75 2.27
N MET A 164 15.93 -1.69 3.30
CA MET A 164 15.30 -0.46 3.75
C MET A 164 16.31 0.45 4.48
N GLY A 165 16.34 1.71 4.09
CA GLY A 165 17.00 2.78 4.84
C GLY A 165 16.26 3.13 6.13
N VAL A 166 16.44 4.34 6.64
CA VAL A 166 15.65 4.83 7.79
C VAL A 166 14.19 4.97 7.39
N PRO A 167 13.26 4.22 8.01
CA PRO A 167 11.86 4.24 7.61
C PRO A 167 11.14 5.54 7.96
N ALA A 168 10.26 6.01 7.08
CA ALA A 168 9.44 7.21 7.29
C ALA A 168 8.53 7.11 8.54
N TRP A 169 8.04 5.91 8.85
CA TRP A 169 7.17 5.66 10.00
C TRP A 169 7.84 5.89 11.37
N LYS A 170 9.18 6.01 11.42
CA LYS A 170 9.88 6.38 12.68
C LYS A 170 9.69 7.84 13.07
N SER A 171 9.25 8.70 12.13
CA SER A 171 9.09 10.14 12.35
C SER A 171 7.67 10.66 12.09
N LEU A 172 6.77 9.83 11.59
CA LEU A 172 5.42 10.21 11.20
C LEU A 172 4.37 9.36 11.92
N PRO A 173 3.20 9.93 12.24
CA PRO A 173 2.07 9.16 12.77
C PRO A 173 1.57 8.17 11.73
N CYS A 174 1.17 6.97 12.20
CA CYS A 174 0.79 5.86 11.36
C CYS A 174 -0.59 5.30 11.70
N TRP A 175 -1.30 4.88 10.67
CA TRP A 175 -2.54 4.11 10.73
C TRP A 175 -2.37 2.84 9.93
N TYR A 176 -3.05 1.76 10.35
CA TYR A 176 -2.92 0.46 9.71
C TYR A 176 -4.28 -0.24 9.61
N LEU A 177 -4.59 -0.77 8.42
CA LEU A 177 -5.67 -1.72 8.22
C LEU A 177 -5.06 -3.11 8.04
N VAL A 178 -5.40 -4.03 8.96
CA VAL A 178 -5.08 -5.46 8.87
C VAL A 178 -6.21 -6.17 8.12
N ALA A 179 -5.86 -6.87 7.05
CA ALA A 179 -6.77 -7.70 6.29
C ALA A 179 -6.78 -9.12 6.87
N THR A 180 -7.83 -9.48 7.64
CA THR A 180 -7.81 -10.72 8.43
C THR A 180 -7.93 -12.01 7.63
N ASN A 181 -8.29 -11.92 6.34
CA ASN A 181 -8.34 -13.05 5.40
C ASN A 181 -7.27 -12.93 4.30
N ASP A 182 -6.23 -12.12 4.52
CA ASP A 182 -5.14 -11.94 3.57
C ASP A 182 -4.37 -13.26 3.36
N GLN A 183 -4.21 -13.64 2.09
CA GLN A 183 -3.47 -14.81 1.66
C GLN A 183 -2.20 -14.45 0.87
N ALA A 184 -1.80 -13.16 0.84
CA ALA A 184 -0.55 -12.66 0.28
C ALA A 184 0.42 -12.24 1.40
N ILE A 185 -0.05 -11.50 2.40
CA ILE A 185 0.68 -11.19 3.64
C ILE A 185 -0.06 -11.85 4.79
N PRO A 186 0.60 -12.71 5.60
CA PRO A 186 -0.06 -13.30 6.76
C PRO A 186 -0.60 -12.20 7.69
N PRO A 187 -1.88 -12.27 8.14
CA PRO A 187 -2.45 -11.26 9.04
C PRO A 187 -1.66 -11.02 10.32
N ASP A 188 -0.99 -12.05 10.84
CA ASP A 188 -0.12 -11.92 12.01
C ASP A 188 1.15 -11.09 11.70
N ALA A 189 1.67 -11.15 10.47
CA ALA A 189 2.75 -10.28 10.05
C ALA A 189 2.28 -8.81 9.93
N GLU A 190 1.08 -8.59 9.39
CA GLU A 190 0.48 -7.25 9.34
C GLU A 190 0.29 -6.66 10.75
N ARG A 191 -0.20 -7.46 11.72
CA ARG A 191 -0.30 -7.05 13.13
C ARG A 191 1.05 -6.69 13.74
N GLN A 192 2.11 -7.43 13.40
CA GLN A 192 3.47 -7.12 13.84
C GLN A 192 3.97 -5.80 13.24
N PHE A 193 3.71 -5.54 11.96
CA PHE A 193 4.03 -4.26 11.33
C PHE A 193 3.28 -3.11 11.99
N ALA A 194 1.97 -3.25 12.19
CA ALA A 194 1.15 -2.24 12.87
C ALA A 194 1.67 -1.94 14.29
N SER A 195 2.00 -2.99 15.05
CA SER A 195 2.52 -2.88 16.42
C SER A 195 3.88 -2.17 16.47
N ARG A 196 4.82 -2.52 15.56
CA ARG A 196 6.16 -1.88 15.55
C ARG A 196 6.10 -0.39 15.22
N MET A 197 5.12 0.02 14.42
CA MET A 197 4.88 1.42 14.06
C MET A 197 4.04 2.17 15.10
N ALA A 198 3.57 1.51 16.17
CA ALA A 198 2.58 2.04 17.11
C ALA A 198 1.35 2.65 16.38
N ALA A 199 0.93 2.02 15.27
CA ALA A 199 -0.12 2.53 14.41
C ALA A 199 -1.50 2.44 15.06
N VAL A 200 -2.38 3.42 14.79
CA VAL A 200 -3.81 3.29 15.05
C VAL A 200 -4.35 2.22 14.10
N THR A 201 -4.79 1.08 14.64
CA THR A 201 -5.06 -0.13 13.86
C THR A 201 -6.54 -0.47 13.84
N ILE A 202 -7.04 -0.84 12.67
CA ILE A 202 -8.33 -1.52 12.49
C ILE A 202 -8.13 -2.88 11.82
N GLU A 203 -9.05 -3.81 12.02
CA GLU A 203 -9.05 -5.11 11.34
C GLU A 203 -10.33 -5.26 10.52
N VAL A 204 -10.19 -5.74 9.28
CA VAL A 204 -11.29 -5.92 8.33
C VAL A 204 -11.23 -7.33 7.76
N PRO A 205 -12.36 -8.05 7.62
CA PRO A 205 -12.37 -9.42 7.08
C PRO A 205 -12.27 -9.45 5.55
N SER A 206 -11.23 -8.80 5.01
CA SER A 206 -10.97 -8.71 3.57
C SER A 206 -9.84 -9.66 3.14
N SER A 207 -9.80 -9.96 1.84
CA SER A 207 -8.62 -10.47 1.17
C SER A 207 -7.53 -9.39 1.10
N HIS A 208 -6.43 -9.64 0.38
CA HIS A 208 -5.31 -8.71 0.26
C HIS A 208 -5.70 -7.33 -0.30
N VAL A 209 -6.75 -7.23 -1.10
CA VAL A 209 -7.14 -6.00 -1.80
C VAL A 209 -8.30 -5.26 -1.11
N ALA A 210 -8.15 -4.97 0.19
CA ALA A 210 -9.17 -4.33 1.01
C ALA A 210 -9.74 -3.03 0.41
N MET A 211 -8.91 -2.25 -0.31
CA MET A 211 -9.36 -1.01 -0.97
C MET A 211 -10.36 -1.27 -2.11
N VAL A 212 -10.47 -2.51 -2.59
CA VAL A 212 -11.42 -2.92 -3.64
C VAL A 212 -12.70 -3.48 -3.04
N SER A 213 -12.57 -4.37 -2.04
CA SER A 213 -13.71 -5.09 -1.44
C SER A 213 -14.36 -4.33 -0.27
N HIS A 214 -13.57 -3.52 0.46
CA HIS A 214 -13.97 -2.77 1.65
C HIS A 214 -13.59 -1.27 1.55
N PRO A 215 -13.98 -0.58 0.46
CA PRO A 215 -13.57 0.80 0.23
C PRO A 215 -14.11 1.80 1.26
N ASP A 216 -15.20 1.48 1.96
CA ASP A 216 -15.78 2.34 3.01
C ASP A 216 -14.86 2.38 4.24
N GLU A 217 -14.40 1.22 4.71
CA GLU A 217 -13.52 1.09 5.86
C GLU A 217 -12.15 1.70 5.58
N VAL A 218 -11.62 1.48 4.37
CA VAL A 218 -10.36 2.08 3.92
C VAL A 218 -10.47 3.60 3.85
N ALA A 219 -11.50 4.13 3.22
CA ALA A 219 -11.72 5.58 3.13
C ALA A 219 -11.90 6.19 4.53
N GLN A 220 -12.61 5.51 5.44
CA GLN A 220 -12.81 5.99 6.80
C GLN A 220 -11.49 6.04 7.60
N LEU A 221 -10.60 5.06 7.44
CA LEU A 221 -9.29 5.07 8.08
C LEU A 221 -8.44 6.24 7.57
N ILE A 222 -8.43 6.48 6.25
CA ILE A 222 -7.72 7.61 5.63
C ILE A 222 -8.27 8.95 6.15
N LYS A 223 -9.59 9.09 6.28
CA LYS A 223 -10.22 10.29 6.84
C LYS A 223 -9.85 10.51 8.30
N THR A 224 -9.79 9.43 9.09
CA THR A 224 -9.34 9.51 10.51
C THR A 224 -7.90 10.03 10.60
N ALA A 225 -7.02 9.60 9.68
CA ALA A 225 -5.66 10.13 9.59
C ALA A 225 -5.67 11.61 9.20
N ALA A 226 -6.45 11.99 8.20
CA ALA A 226 -6.57 13.36 7.71
C ALA A 226 -7.09 14.32 8.80
N ASP A 227 -8.10 13.91 9.58
CA ASP A 227 -8.64 14.70 10.68
C ASP A 227 -7.60 14.92 11.79
N THR A 228 -6.84 13.87 12.12
CA THR A 228 -5.78 13.95 13.14
C THR A 228 -4.67 14.92 12.72
N VAL A 229 -4.25 14.85 11.46
CA VAL A 229 -3.23 15.74 10.87
C VAL A 229 -3.72 17.19 10.86
N SER A 230 -4.98 17.42 10.49
CA SER A 230 -5.58 18.77 10.45
C SER A 230 -5.69 19.40 11.83
N ALA A 231 -5.92 18.59 12.87
CA ALA A 231 -6.02 19.08 14.25
C ALA A 231 -4.64 19.44 14.86
N ALA A 232 -3.55 18.93 14.31
CA ALA A 232 -2.18 19.16 14.75
C ALA A 232 -1.49 20.33 14.03
N SER A 233 -2.07 20.85 12.96
CA SER A 233 -1.59 21.98 12.14
C SER A 233 -2.14 23.31 12.64
#